data_d0b9ff3eb712a674bcbbc7c56e0f6349
#
_entry.id   d0b9ff3eb712a674bcbbc7c56e0f6349
#
_cell.length_a   1.000
_cell.length_b   1.000
_cell.length_c   1.000
_cell.angle_alpha   90.00
_cell.angle_beta   90.00
_cell.angle_gamma   90.00
#
_symmetry.space_group_name_H-M   'P 1'
#
loop_
_entity.id
_entity.type
_entity.pdbx_description
1 polymer ?
#
loop_
_entity_poly.entity_id
_entity_poly.type
_entity_poly.pdbx_seq_one_letter_code
_entity_poly.pdbx_strand_id
1 'polypeptide(L)'
;MNYICGIGIDPKILLSGSGTIQPGWKQRYIGALTDYLHWVGSLSMEDAMAHLTSLEGVGKDSATTFLKKREELIAELEKNPASVNLKNRILSAVTQQAEGEFRTRLNATAALADEPVTTDIKRLIRMPTSLHGGSGMRVQPLELRNLHDFEPLVDAVVFATRDVKVDCRFPLAIPMLGSTYQLQKGISTVPEAVAVFLCCRGIAEIA
;
A
#
# COMPACT_ATOMS: atom_id res chain seq x y z
N MET A 1 14.45 -3.43 2.19
CA MET A 1 13.10 -4.01 2.07
C MET A 1 12.40 -4.10 3.41
N ASN A 2 12.92 -4.85 4.38
CA ASN A 2 12.32 -4.98 5.73
C ASN A 2 11.92 -3.63 6.34
N TYR A 3 12.71 -2.59 6.09
CA TYR A 3 12.40 -1.24 6.54
C TYR A 3 11.14 -0.65 5.89
N ILE A 4 10.96 -0.79 4.56
CA ILE A 4 9.78 -0.26 3.84
C ILE A 4 8.50 -0.96 4.32
N CYS A 5 8.60 -2.26 4.62
CA CYS A 5 7.49 -3.09 5.11
C CYS A 5 7.31 -3.03 6.63
N GLY A 6 8.15 -2.30 7.36
CA GLY A 6 8.08 -2.20 8.84
C GLY A 6 8.46 -3.49 9.57
N ILE A 7 9.19 -4.40 8.90
CA ILE A 7 9.63 -5.68 9.49
C ILE A 7 10.91 -5.46 10.30
N GLY A 8 10.95 -5.97 11.52
CA GLY A 8 12.15 -5.92 12.38
C GLY A 8 12.46 -4.56 13.00
N ILE A 9 11.50 -3.62 13.00
CA ILE A 9 11.64 -2.34 13.69
C ILE A 9 11.46 -2.58 15.19
N ASP A 10 12.48 -2.26 15.99
CA ASP A 10 12.36 -2.28 17.45
C ASP A 10 11.58 -1.04 17.94
N PRO A 11 10.40 -1.24 18.55
CA PRO A 11 9.59 -0.14 19.07
C PRO A 11 10.30 0.76 20.07
N LYS A 12 11.23 0.20 20.86
CA LYS A 12 11.99 0.95 21.87
C LYS A 12 12.94 1.94 21.22
N ILE A 13 13.67 1.49 20.19
CA ILE A 13 14.58 2.34 19.41
C ILE A 13 13.78 3.42 18.68
N LEU A 14 12.65 3.03 18.11
CA LEU A 14 11.81 3.93 17.34
C LEU A 14 11.23 5.07 18.19
N LEU A 15 10.73 4.79 19.37
CA LEU A 15 10.13 5.81 20.25
C LEU A 15 11.16 6.62 21.01
N SER A 16 12.30 6.04 21.41
CA SER A 16 13.35 6.75 22.14
C SER A 16 14.06 7.82 21.34
N GLY A 17 13.97 7.77 20.00
CA GLY A 17 14.67 8.71 19.12
C GLY A 17 16.19 8.55 19.11
N SER A 18 16.74 7.56 19.81
CA SER A 18 18.16 7.22 19.80
C SER A 18 18.48 6.34 18.62
N GLY A 19 18.83 6.94 17.49
CA GLY A 19 19.29 6.22 16.30
C GLY A 19 18.97 6.98 15.03
N THR A 20 19.72 6.73 13.97
CA THR A 20 19.54 7.21 12.59
C THR A 20 18.25 6.71 11.93
N ILE A 21 17.40 6.02 12.66
CA ILE A 21 16.20 5.37 12.15
C ILE A 21 15.01 6.34 12.26
N GLN A 22 14.86 7.22 11.36
CA GLN A 22 13.84 7.42 10.37
C GLN A 22 12.53 8.02 10.88
N PRO A 23 12.36 9.32 10.64
CA PRO A 23 11.20 10.07 11.13
C PRO A 23 9.86 9.48 10.67
N GLY A 24 9.79 8.86 9.48
CA GLY A 24 8.53 8.36 8.92
C GLY A 24 7.91 7.20 9.71
N TRP A 25 8.69 6.22 10.18
CA TRP A 25 8.16 5.07 10.94
C TRP A 25 7.78 5.43 12.37
N LYS A 26 8.48 6.37 12.98
CA LYS A 26 8.11 6.87 14.31
C LYS A 26 6.70 7.42 14.31
N GLN A 27 6.37 8.30 13.36
CA GLN A 27 5.03 8.89 13.25
C GLN A 27 3.96 7.84 12.94
N ARG A 28 4.23 6.90 12.03
CA ARG A 28 3.31 5.81 11.70
C ARG A 28 3.03 4.90 12.88
N TYR A 29 4.08 4.56 13.64
CA TYR A 29 3.94 3.73 14.83
C TYR A 29 3.13 4.42 15.92
N ILE A 30 3.40 5.71 16.18
CA ILE A 30 2.63 6.53 17.12
C ILE A 30 1.18 6.60 16.66
N GLY A 31 0.92 6.94 15.40
CA GLY A 31 -0.43 7.00 14.84
C GLY A 31 -1.19 5.68 15.01
N ALA A 32 -0.58 4.56 14.62
CA ALA A 32 -1.20 3.24 14.75
C ALA A 32 -1.50 2.87 16.22
N LEU A 33 -0.62 3.26 17.16
CA LEU A 33 -0.82 3.02 18.59
C LEU A 33 -1.93 3.93 19.15
N THR A 34 -1.97 5.18 18.76
CA THR A 34 -3.05 6.12 19.12
C THR A 34 -4.40 5.64 18.57
N ASP A 35 -4.45 5.24 17.29
CA ASP A 35 -5.66 4.69 16.68
C ASP A 35 -6.13 3.40 17.36
N TYR A 36 -5.19 2.54 17.77
CA TYR A 36 -5.52 1.35 18.56
C TYR A 36 -6.13 1.72 19.91
N LEU A 37 -5.57 2.70 20.63
CA LEU A 37 -6.08 3.15 21.91
C LEU A 37 -7.48 3.77 21.79
N HIS A 38 -7.72 4.56 20.74
CA HIS A 38 -9.05 5.10 20.43
C HIS A 38 -10.06 3.99 20.12
N TRP A 39 -9.66 3.01 19.30
CA TRP A 39 -10.50 1.86 18.98
C TRP A 39 -10.89 1.07 20.23
N VAL A 40 -9.93 0.73 21.11
CA VAL A 40 -10.24 0.06 22.39
C VAL A 40 -11.24 0.88 23.21
N GLY A 41 -11.13 2.19 23.18
CA GLY A 41 -12.04 3.09 23.87
C GLY A 41 -13.42 3.21 23.26
N SER A 42 -13.57 2.87 21.98
CA SER A 42 -14.88 2.84 21.29
C SER A 42 -15.67 1.56 21.52
N LEU A 43 -15.01 0.52 22.06
CA LEU A 43 -15.66 -0.74 22.41
C LEU A 43 -16.54 -0.59 23.66
N SER A 44 -17.52 -1.49 23.82
CA SER A 44 -18.18 -1.64 25.12
C SER A 44 -17.16 -2.04 26.21
N MET A 45 -17.46 -1.75 27.48
CA MET A 45 -16.57 -2.14 28.58
C MET A 45 -16.32 -3.67 28.60
N GLU A 46 -17.34 -4.43 28.26
CA GLU A 46 -17.27 -5.89 28.20
C GLU A 46 -16.36 -6.37 27.07
N ASP A 47 -16.53 -5.83 25.87
CA ASP A 47 -15.71 -6.18 24.68
C ASP A 47 -14.26 -5.72 24.86
N ALA A 48 -14.03 -4.51 25.39
CA ALA A 48 -12.70 -4.01 25.69
C ALA A 48 -11.97 -4.92 26.69
N MET A 49 -12.66 -5.32 27.77
CA MET A 49 -12.11 -6.25 28.75
C MET A 49 -11.83 -7.63 28.15
N ALA A 50 -12.76 -8.16 27.35
CA ALA A 50 -12.59 -9.45 26.67
C ALA A 50 -11.38 -9.40 25.73
N HIS A 51 -11.26 -8.34 24.91
CA HIS A 51 -10.13 -8.14 24.01
C HIS A 51 -8.81 -8.05 24.79
N LEU A 52 -8.71 -7.20 25.79
CA LEU A 52 -7.47 -7.00 26.54
C LEU A 52 -7.05 -8.26 27.32
N THR A 53 -7.99 -9.01 27.88
CA THR A 53 -7.68 -10.25 28.60
C THR A 53 -7.38 -11.44 27.67
N SER A 54 -7.69 -11.36 26.39
CA SER A 54 -7.25 -12.33 25.38
C SER A 54 -5.77 -12.21 25.03
N LEU A 55 -5.14 -11.07 25.38
CA LEU A 55 -3.71 -10.86 25.16
C LEU A 55 -2.88 -11.69 26.15
N GLU A 56 -1.81 -12.29 25.64
CA GLU A 56 -0.94 -13.14 26.46
C GLU A 56 -0.38 -12.40 27.68
N GLY A 57 -0.56 -12.98 28.86
CA GLY A 57 -0.07 -12.44 30.11
C GLY A 57 -0.85 -11.24 30.67
N VAL A 58 -2.01 -10.88 30.11
CA VAL A 58 -2.84 -9.76 30.58
C VAL A 58 -4.00 -10.30 31.45
N GLY A 59 -4.00 -9.93 32.73
CA GLY A 59 -5.10 -10.23 33.67
C GLY A 59 -6.12 -9.09 33.76
N LYS A 60 -7.28 -9.37 34.39
CA LYS A 60 -8.39 -8.41 34.56
C LYS A 60 -7.99 -7.10 35.24
N ASP A 61 -7.17 -7.16 36.30
CA ASP A 61 -6.74 -5.97 37.04
C ASP A 61 -5.85 -5.07 36.17
N SER A 62 -4.95 -5.68 35.39
CA SER A 62 -4.10 -4.97 34.47
C SER A 62 -4.91 -4.30 33.36
N ALA A 63 -5.90 -5.02 32.78
CA ALA A 63 -6.80 -4.49 31.76
C ALA A 63 -7.62 -3.30 32.30
N THR A 64 -8.19 -3.44 33.51
CA THR A 64 -8.95 -2.35 34.13
C THR A 64 -8.08 -1.11 34.41
N THR A 65 -6.86 -1.29 34.88
CA THR A 65 -5.92 -0.19 35.10
C THR A 65 -5.52 0.49 33.83
N PHE A 66 -5.30 -0.28 32.76
CA PHE A 66 -4.97 0.22 31.43
C PHE A 66 -6.11 1.07 30.85
N LEU A 67 -7.34 0.58 30.91
CA LEU A 67 -8.51 1.33 30.42
C LEU A 67 -8.69 2.67 31.16
N LYS A 68 -8.43 2.72 32.46
CA LYS A 68 -8.48 3.97 33.24
C LYS A 68 -7.40 4.98 32.82
N LYS A 69 -6.22 4.49 32.44
CA LYS A 69 -5.06 5.33 32.04
C LYS A 69 -4.97 5.58 30.54
N ARG A 70 -5.92 5.10 29.75
CA ARG A 70 -5.88 5.17 28.29
C ARG A 70 -5.73 6.60 27.77
N GLU A 71 -6.51 7.54 28.28
CA GLU A 71 -6.47 8.95 27.88
C GLU A 71 -5.13 9.62 28.23
N GLU A 72 -4.57 9.28 29.38
CA GLU A 72 -3.24 9.75 29.78
C GLU A 72 -2.16 9.23 28.80
N LEU A 73 -2.25 7.95 28.41
CA LEU A 73 -1.35 7.34 27.44
C LEU A 73 -1.45 7.98 26.05
N ILE A 74 -2.65 8.32 25.61
CA ILE A 74 -2.85 9.03 24.32
C ILE A 74 -2.18 10.40 24.38
N ALA A 75 -2.44 11.17 25.45
CA ALA A 75 -1.85 12.49 25.62
C ALA A 75 -0.30 12.43 25.73
N GLU A 76 0.24 11.37 26.34
CA GLU A 76 1.68 11.14 26.45
C GLU A 76 2.30 10.78 25.09
N LEU A 77 1.64 9.93 24.30
CA LEU A 77 2.07 9.60 22.93
C LEU A 77 2.13 10.82 22.02
N GLU A 78 1.18 11.73 22.14
CA GLU A 78 1.12 12.94 21.31
C GLU A 78 2.19 13.98 21.73
N LYS A 79 2.42 14.15 23.04
CA LYS A 79 3.34 15.18 23.56
C LYS A 79 4.78 14.71 23.59
N ASN A 80 5.04 13.52 24.11
CA ASN A 80 6.39 12.97 24.31
C ASN A 80 6.42 11.46 24.13
N PRO A 81 6.40 10.95 22.89
CA PRO A 81 6.39 9.51 22.61
C PRO A 81 7.54 8.74 23.27
N ALA A 82 8.67 9.40 23.53
CA ALA A 82 9.84 8.77 24.15
C ALA A 82 9.63 8.44 25.65
N SER A 83 8.69 9.09 26.32
CA SER A 83 8.38 8.85 27.74
C SER A 83 7.46 7.64 27.95
N VAL A 84 6.76 7.20 26.90
CA VAL A 84 5.80 6.10 27.01
C VAL A 84 6.49 4.80 27.42
N ASN A 85 6.04 4.24 28.52
CA ASN A 85 6.61 3.02 29.07
C ASN A 85 6.15 1.77 28.28
N LEU A 86 6.87 1.40 27.23
CA LEU A 86 6.63 0.19 26.46
C LEU A 86 6.87 -1.12 27.24
N LYS A 87 7.42 -1.05 28.47
CA LYS A 87 7.49 -2.20 29.38
C LYS A 87 6.13 -2.47 30.04
N ASN A 88 5.15 -1.58 29.89
CA ASN A 88 3.78 -1.89 30.25
C ASN A 88 3.36 -3.20 29.58
N ARG A 89 2.89 -4.15 30.39
CA ARG A 89 2.57 -5.51 29.94
C ARG A 89 1.60 -5.53 28.76
N ILE A 90 0.59 -4.67 28.76
CA ILE A 90 -0.41 -4.59 27.70
C ILE A 90 0.19 -3.98 26.42
N LEU A 91 0.88 -2.85 26.55
CA LEU A 91 1.54 -2.25 25.38
C LEU A 91 2.57 -3.21 24.76
N SER A 92 3.31 -3.93 25.61
CA SER A 92 4.25 -4.96 25.15
C SER A 92 3.53 -6.09 24.42
N ALA A 93 2.44 -6.62 24.98
CA ALA A 93 1.65 -7.69 24.37
C ALA A 93 1.05 -7.25 23.03
N VAL A 94 0.45 -6.06 22.97
CA VAL A 94 -0.15 -5.49 21.74
C VAL A 94 0.88 -5.28 20.64
N THR A 95 2.03 -4.70 20.97
CA THR A 95 3.04 -4.32 19.97
C THR A 95 3.90 -5.49 19.48
N GLN A 96 3.93 -6.60 20.23
CA GLN A 96 4.68 -7.81 19.87
C GLN A 96 3.84 -8.83 19.07
N GLN A 97 2.52 -8.70 19.05
CA GLN A 97 1.70 -9.59 18.21
C GLN A 97 2.02 -9.43 16.74
N ALA A 98 2.28 -10.55 16.08
CA ALA A 98 2.50 -10.58 14.63
C ALA A 98 1.21 -10.26 13.86
N GLU A 99 0.07 -10.66 14.41
CA GLU A 99 -1.27 -10.42 13.88
C GLU A 99 -2.13 -9.79 14.99
N GLY A 100 -3.02 -8.87 14.62
CA GLY A 100 -3.93 -8.19 15.56
C GLY A 100 -4.25 -6.76 15.14
N GLU A 101 -5.13 -6.11 15.90
CA GLU A 101 -5.67 -4.80 15.60
C GLU A 101 -4.61 -3.70 15.48
N PHE A 102 -3.60 -3.72 16.34
CA PHE A 102 -2.49 -2.78 16.24
C PHE A 102 -1.68 -2.99 14.95
N ARG A 103 -1.37 -4.25 14.62
CA ARG A 103 -0.58 -4.57 13.43
C ARG A 103 -1.33 -4.26 12.14
N THR A 104 -2.63 -4.47 12.11
CA THR A 104 -3.50 -4.09 10.99
C THR A 104 -3.43 -2.58 10.74
N ARG A 105 -3.51 -1.76 11.78
CA ARG A 105 -3.39 -0.30 11.67
C ARG A 105 -2.02 0.15 11.22
N LEU A 106 -0.98 -0.44 11.77
CA LEU A 106 0.40 -0.15 11.36
C LEU A 106 0.65 -0.50 9.89
N ASN A 107 0.16 -1.66 9.45
CA ASN A 107 0.30 -2.11 8.07
C ASN A 107 -0.52 -1.28 7.09
N ALA A 108 -1.67 -0.73 7.49
CA ALA A 108 -2.47 0.17 6.66
C ALA A 108 -1.70 1.44 6.24
N THR A 109 -0.70 1.85 7.02
CA THR A 109 0.17 2.99 6.72
C THR A 109 1.50 2.58 6.06
N ALA A 110 1.77 1.28 5.93
CA ALA A 110 2.98 0.75 5.28
C ALA A 110 2.85 0.79 3.75
N ALA A 111 3.97 0.96 3.07
CA ALA A 111 4.01 0.71 1.64
C ALA A 111 3.89 -0.79 1.39
N LEU A 112 2.84 -1.21 0.69
CA LEU A 112 2.65 -2.60 0.26
C LEU A 112 3.59 -2.91 -0.90
N ALA A 113 4.91 -2.98 -0.61
CA ALA A 113 5.89 -3.39 -1.60
C ALA A 113 5.90 -4.91 -1.72
N ASP A 114 5.82 -5.40 -2.95
CA ASP A 114 6.01 -6.82 -3.23
C ASP A 114 7.49 -7.18 -2.97
N GLU A 115 7.77 -7.76 -1.81
CA GLU A 115 9.12 -8.09 -1.38
C GLU A 115 9.86 -9.02 -2.36
N PRO A 116 9.24 -10.08 -2.93
CA PRO A 116 9.88 -10.92 -3.92
C PRO A 116 10.34 -10.18 -5.17
N VAL A 117 9.67 -9.10 -5.55
CA VAL A 117 10.05 -8.31 -6.74
C VAL A 117 11.39 -7.63 -6.60
N THR A 118 11.72 -7.18 -5.42
CA THR A 118 12.94 -6.37 -5.18
C THR A 118 14.11 -7.16 -4.62
N THR A 119 13.86 -8.35 -4.04
CA THR A 119 14.91 -9.22 -3.46
C THR A 119 15.37 -10.32 -4.40
N ASP A 120 14.57 -10.69 -5.39
CA ASP A 120 14.94 -11.72 -6.37
C ASP A 120 15.89 -11.14 -7.44
N ILE A 121 17.18 -11.34 -7.26
CA ILE A 121 18.23 -10.91 -8.20
C ILE A 121 18.17 -11.64 -9.55
N LYS A 122 17.43 -12.73 -9.66
CA LYS A 122 17.25 -13.50 -10.91
C LYS A 122 16.03 -13.02 -11.70
N ARG A 123 15.19 -12.17 -11.10
CA ARG A 123 13.98 -11.67 -11.76
C ARG A 123 14.32 -10.60 -12.79
N LEU A 124 13.82 -10.78 -14.00
CA LEU A 124 13.94 -9.77 -15.04
C LEU A 124 13.08 -8.54 -14.67
N ILE A 125 13.71 -7.38 -14.64
CA ILE A 125 13.05 -6.10 -14.46
C ILE A 125 12.82 -5.49 -15.85
N ARG A 126 11.67 -4.86 -16.03
CA ARG A 126 11.38 -4.14 -17.29
C ARG A 126 12.42 -3.03 -17.50
N MET A 127 13.08 -3.08 -18.65
CA MET A 127 14.08 -2.07 -18.99
C MET A 127 13.40 -0.72 -19.24
N PRO A 128 13.85 0.37 -18.62
CA PRO A 128 13.38 1.71 -18.92
C PRO A 128 13.42 1.99 -20.43
N THR A 129 12.39 2.62 -20.98
CA THR A 129 12.18 2.95 -22.39
C THR A 129 11.88 1.77 -23.32
N SER A 130 11.92 0.53 -22.85
CA SER A 130 11.47 -0.63 -23.62
C SER A 130 9.94 -0.67 -23.75
N LEU A 131 9.44 -1.48 -24.69
CA LEU A 131 8.01 -1.73 -24.83
C LEU A 131 7.56 -2.88 -23.92
N HIS A 132 6.41 -2.72 -23.30
CA HIS A 132 5.76 -3.77 -22.55
C HIS A 132 4.99 -4.70 -23.49
N GLY A 133 5.41 -5.96 -23.60
CA GLY A 133 4.85 -6.92 -24.56
C GLY A 133 3.35 -7.17 -24.44
N GLY A 134 2.76 -7.04 -23.25
CA GLY A 134 1.32 -7.23 -23.06
C GLY A 134 0.45 -5.99 -23.35
N SER A 135 1.03 -4.85 -23.71
CA SER A 135 0.27 -3.62 -23.99
C SER A 135 0.82 -2.76 -25.12
N GLY A 136 2.05 -3.00 -25.59
CA GLY A 136 2.73 -2.14 -26.55
C GLY A 136 3.12 -0.76 -26.00
N MET A 137 2.91 -0.49 -24.73
CA MET A 137 3.25 0.79 -24.09
C MET A 137 4.72 0.85 -23.69
N ARG A 138 5.28 2.05 -23.68
CA ARG A 138 6.65 2.30 -23.24
C ARG A 138 6.75 2.23 -21.72
N VAL A 139 7.79 1.57 -21.20
CA VAL A 139 8.20 1.65 -19.80
C VAL A 139 8.80 3.04 -19.56
N GLN A 140 7.99 3.94 -19.01
CA GLN A 140 8.30 5.36 -18.87
C GLN A 140 9.04 5.64 -17.56
N PRO A 141 10.30 6.15 -17.59
CA PRO A 141 10.92 6.75 -16.42
C PRO A 141 10.18 8.02 -16.03
N LEU A 142 9.81 8.12 -14.73
CA LEU A 142 9.09 9.27 -14.20
C LEU A 142 9.82 9.83 -12.99
N GLU A 143 9.85 11.15 -12.88
CA GLU A 143 10.17 11.81 -11.63
C GLU A 143 8.95 11.77 -10.70
N LEU A 144 9.19 11.61 -9.40
CA LEU A 144 8.12 11.47 -8.41
C LEU A 144 7.10 12.62 -8.46
N ARG A 145 7.54 13.84 -8.73
CA ARG A 145 6.67 15.02 -8.86
C ARG A 145 5.69 14.94 -10.04
N ASN A 146 6.02 14.19 -11.09
CA ASN A 146 5.20 14.05 -12.30
C ASN A 146 4.26 12.84 -12.24
N LEU A 147 4.35 12.04 -11.18
CA LEU A 147 3.55 10.80 -11.06
C LEU A 147 2.05 11.08 -10.98
N HIS A 148 1.66 12.19 -10.37
CA HIS A 148 0.26 12.55 -10.21
C HIS A 148 -0.43 12.91 -11.53
N ASP A 149 0.31 13.50 -12.46
CA ASP A 149 -0.22 13.99 -13.74
C ASP A 149 0.00 12.98 -14.89
N PHE A 150 0.63 11.83 -14.60
CA PHE A 150 0.94 10.82 -15.59
C PHE A 150 -0.29 9.96 -15.94
N GLU A 151 -0.71 10.03 -17.19
CA GLU A 151 -1.78 9.21 -17.77
C GLU A 151 -1.20 8.09 -18.65
N PRO A 152 -1.09 6.84 -18.16
CA PRO A 152 -0.44 5.74 -18.91
C PRO A 152 -0.99 5.49 -20.31
N LEU A 153 -2.31 5.68 -20.51
CA LEU A 153 -3.00 5.47 -21.78
C LEU A 153 -2.82 6.62 -22.78
N VAL A 154 -2.11 7.66 -22.39
CA VAL A 154 -1.73 8.81 -23.22
C VAL A 154 -0.20 8.93 -23.28
N ASP A 155 0.46 9.08 -22.13
CA ASP A 155 1.88 9.46 -22.05
C ASP A 155 2.85 8.30 -22.36
N ALA A 156 2.42 7.05 -22.11
CA ALA A 156 3.23 5.86 -22.42
C ALA A 156 3.00 5.31 -23.84
N VAL A 157 2.12 5.93 -24.60
CA VAL A 157 1.83 5.53 -26.00
C VAL A 157 2.92 6.05 -26.92
N VAL A 158 3.47 5.18 -27.78
CA VAL A 158 4.59 5.51 -28.70
C VAL A 158 4.28 5.25 -30.16
N PHE A 159 3.18 4.57 -30.44
CA PHE A 159 2.77 4.29 -31.80
C PHE A 159 1.95 5.45 -32.41
N ALA A 160 1.95 5.52 -33.72
CA ALA A 160 1.30 6.60 -34.45
C ALA A 160 -0.24 6.55 -34.36
N THR A 161 -0.86 7.65 -34.78
CA THR A 161 -2.32 7.78 -34.86
C THR A 161 -2.88 7.48 -36.26
N ARG A 162 -2.06 6.92 -37.19
CA ARG A 162 -2.52 6.50 -38.50
C ARG A 162 -3.56 5.38 -38.39
N ASP A 163 -4.52 5.38 -39.28
CA ASP A 163 -5.59 4.39 -39.28
C ASP A 163 -5.11 3.00 -39.69
N VAL A 164 -5.52 2.00 -38.90
CA VAL A 164 -5.23 0.58 -39.11
C VAL A 164 -6.53 -0.20 -38.98
N LYS A 165 -6.75 -1.20 -39.83
CA LYS A 165 -7.87 -2.13 -39.70
C LYS A 165 -7.51 -3.29 -38.80
N VAL A 166 -8.41 -3.60 -37.86
CA VAL A 166 -8.29 -4.72 -36.95
C VAL A 166 -9.58 -5.53 -36.94
N ASP A 167 -9.46 -6.84 -36.76
CA ASP A 167 -10.60 -7.75 -36.54
C ASP A 167 -10.74 -8.03 -35.05
N CYS A 168 -11.75 -7.44 -34.42
CA CYS A 168 -12.03 -7.55 -32.99
C CYS A 168 -12.83 -8.82 -32.71
N ARG A 169 -12.40 -9.59 -31.70
CA ARG A 169 -13.03 -10.86 -31.30
C ARG A 169 -14.38 -10.68 -30.58
N PHE A 170 -14.56 -9.55 -29.89
CA PHE A 170 -15.78 -9.20 -29.15
C PHE A 170 -15.95 -7.69 -29.04
N PRO A 171 -17.18 -7.18 -28.76
CA PRO A 171 -17.41 -5.75 -28.59
C PRO A 171 -16.76 -5.26 -27.30
N LEU A 172 -16.14 -4.06 -27.34
CA LEU A 172 -15.53 -3.43 -26.17
C LEU A 172 -15.41 -1.92 -26.34
N ALA A 173 -15.18 -1.22 -25.22
CA ALA A 173 -14.84 0.19 -25.19
C ALA A 173 -13.45 0.38 -24.59
N ILE A 174 -12.58 1.15 -25.23
CA ILE A 174 -11.22 1.41 -24.76
C ILE A 174 -10.99 2.90 -24.64
N PRO A 175 -10.75 3.42 -23.45
CA PRO A 175 -10.23 4.78 -23.26
C PRO A 175 -8.74 4.79 -23.58
N MET A 176 -8.31 5.54 -24.61
CA MET A 176 -6.92 5.68 -25.00
C MET A 176 -6.71 6.97 -25.79
N LEU A 177 -5.55 7.58 -25.70
CA LEU A 177 -5.24 8.84 -26.41
C LEU A 177 -6.26 9.97 -26.13
N GLY A 178 -6.77 10.03 -24.90
CA GLY A 178 -7.78 11.03 -24.51
C GLY A 178 -9.19 10.82 -25.10
N SER A 179 -9.43 9.71 -25.81
CA SER A 179 -10.71 9.38 -26.44
C SER A 179 -11.16 7.97 -26.08
N THR A 180 -12.47 7.70 -26.17
CA THR A 180 -12.99 6.34 -25.98
C THR A 180 -13.39 5.73 -27.31
N TYR A 181 -12.72 4.64 -27.68
CA TYR A 181 -12.99 3.89 -28.90
C TYR A 181 -14.01 2.79 -28.63
N GLN A 182 -15.20 2.91 -29.28
CA GLN A 182 -16.27 1.91 -29.21
C GLN A 182 -16.09 0.93 -30.38
N LEU A 183 -15.76 -0.33 -30.04
CA LEU A 183 -15.50 -1.35 -31.04
C LEU A 183 -16.58 -2.42 -31.00
N GLN A 184 -16.95 -2.92 -32.18
CA GLN A 184 -17.85 -4.06 -32.34
C GLN A 184 -17.04 -5.30 -32.71
N LYS A 185 -17.62 -6.47 -32.58
CA LYS A 185 -17.03 -7.70 -33.12
C LYS A 185 -16.90 -7.60 -34.63
N GLY A 186 -15.73 -7.95 -35.16
CA GLY A 186 -15.40 -7.87 -36.58
C GLY A 186 -14.49 -6.70 -36.93
N ILE A 187 -14.42 -6.34 -38.20
CA ILE A 187 -13.47 -5.37 -38.70
C ILE A 187 -13.82 -3.95 -38.24
N SER A 188 -12.87 -3.30 -37.62
CA SER A 188 -12.95 -1.90 -37.18
C SER A 188 -11.69 -1.15 -37.63
N THR A 189 -11.81 0.15 -37.85
CA THR A 189 -10.69 1.03 -38.14
C THR A 189 -10.35 1.84 -36.91
N VAL A 190 -9.11 1.79 -36.47
CA VAL A 190 -8.62 2.44 -35.24
C VAL A 190 -7.22 3.01 -35.43
N PRO A 191 -6.77 3.98 -34.65
CA PRO A 191 -5.36 4.41 -34.62
C PRO A 191 -4.40 3.24 -34.37
N GLU A 192 -3.23 3.28 -35.00
CA GLU A 192 -2.19 2.25 -34.87
C GLU A 192 -1.87 1.93 -33.40
N ALA A 193 -1.78 2.95 -32.56
CA ALA A 193 -1.54 2.76 -31.13
C ALA A 193 -2.61 1.90 -30.44
N VAL A 194 -3.89 2.11 -30.82
CA VAL A 194 -5.02 1.30 -30.30
C VAL A 194 -4.95 -0.12 -30.89
N ALA A 195 -4.64 -0.25 -32.19
CA ALA A 195 -4.47 -1.55 -32.84
C ALA A 195 -3.39 -2.40 -32.17
N VAL A 196 -2.21 -1.80 -31.92
CA VAL A 196 -1.10 -2.48 -31.20
C VAL A 196 -1.52 -2.92 -29.83
N PHE A 197 -2.19 -2.05 -29.05
CA PHE A 197 -2.68 -2.41 -27.72
C PHE A 197 -3.64 -3.61 -27.77
N LEU A 198 -4.61 -3.60 -28.69
CA LEU A 198 -5.57 -4.68 -28.86
C LEU A 198 -4.90 -6.01 -29.25
N CYS A 199 -3.96 -5.96 -30.18
CA CYS A 199 -3.21 -7.14 -30.62
C CYS A 199 -2.32 -7.69 -29.50
N CYS A 200 -1.60 -6.84 -28.75
CA CYS A 200 -0.79 -7.24 -27.61
C CYS A 200 -1.62 -7.89 -26.48
N ARG A 201 -2.88 -7.50 -26.36
CA ARG A 201 -3.85 -8.09 -25.40
C ARG A 201 -4.53 -9.34 -25.95
N GLY A 202 -4.30 -9.71 -27.21
CA GLY A 202 -4.98 -10.84 -27.87
C GLY A 202 -6.48 -10.61 -28.10
N ILE A 203 -6.92 -9.35 -28.10
CA ILE A 203 -8.33 -8.95 -28.29
C ILE A 203 -8.68 -8.83 -29.76
N ALA A 204 -7.72 -8.44 -30.60
CA ALA A 204 -7.88 -8.30 -32.04
C ALA A 204 -6.66 -8.83 -32.79
N GLU A 205 -6.82 -8.98 -34.10
CA GLU A 205 -5.77 -9.27 -35.05
C GLU A 205 -5.77 -8.19 -36.17
N ILE A 206 -4.64 -8.01 -36.83
CA ILE A 206 -4.57 -7.12 -37.99
C ILE A 206 -5.43 -7.72 -39.11
N ALA A 207 -6.31 -6.91 -39.73
CA ALA A 207 -7.21 -7.32 -40.78
C ALA A 207 -6.60 -7.10 -42.21
#